data_86da979ff4f8b12f10678da29f1dcf38
#
_entry.id   86da979ff4f8b12f10678da29f1dcf38
#
_cell.length_a   1.000
_cell.length_b   1.000
_cell.length_c   1.000
_cell.angle_alpha   90.00
_cell.angle_beta   90.00
_cell.angle_gamma   90.00
#
_symmetry.space_group_name_H-M   'P 1'
#
loop_
_entity.id
_entity.type
_entity.pdbx_description
1 polymer ?
#
loop_
_entity_poly.entity_id
_entity_poly.type
_entity_poly.pdbx_seq_one_letter_code
_entity_poly.pdbx_strand_id
1 'polypeptide(L)'
;MIVQSFCAEDTYEIGKKIGQPGQVICLYGDLGVGKTVFTKGLADGLGITEPIQSPTFTIVREYEEGRLPLYHFDVYRIGDIEEMDEIGYEDYVYGEGVCLIEWANLIEEILPDHYQKITIRKDLEKGFDYREIEMEEQ
;
A
#
# COMPACT_ATOMS: atom_id res chain seq x y z
N MET A 1 9.68 -11.81 6.04
CA MET A 1 10.94 -11.38 5.40
C MET A 1 11.22 -9.92 5.73
N ILE A 2 12.45 -9.61 6.09
CA ILE A 2 12.84 -8.24 6.38
C ILE A 2 13.85 -7.79 5.34
N VAL A 3 13.59 -6.62 4.73
CA VAL A 3 14.46 -6.01 3.74
C VAL A 3 14.95 -4.67 4.28
N GLN A 4 16.23 -4.39 4.11
CA GLN A 4 16.83 -3.13 4.54
C GLN A 4 16.84 -2.14 3.38
N SER A 5 16.52 -0.88 3.70
CA SER A 5 16.57 0.24 2.77
C SER A 5 17.46 1.31 3.38
N PHE A 6 18.43 1.79 2.64
CA PHE A 6 19.41 2.77 3.13
C PHE A 6 19.15 4.18 2.62
N CYS A 7 18.21 4.34 1.70
CA CYS A 7 17.82 5.62 1.12
C CYS A 7 16.43 5.52 0.50
N ALA A 8 15.86 6.67 0.14
CA ALA A 8 14.55 6.70 -0.50
C ALA A 8 14.50 5.88 -1.79
N GLU A 9 15.59 5.88 -2.55
CA GLU A 9 15.66 5.10 -3.79
C GLU A 9 15.54 3.61 -3.55
N ASP A 10 16.13 3.10 -2.47
CA ASP A 10 16.01 1.69 -2.10
C ASP A 10 14.56 1.31 -1.78
N THR A 11 13.87 2.17 -1.02
CA THR A 11 12.46 1.96 -0.68
C THR A 11 11.59 1.95 -1.94
N TYR A 12 11.86 2.86 -2.85
CA TYR A 12 11.18 2.95 -4.15
C TYR A 12 11.37 1.67 -4.95
N GLU A 13 12.61 1.19 -5.07
CA GLU A 13 12.93 -0.02 -5.82
C GLU A 13 12.30 -1.28 -5.22
N ILE A 14 12.20 -1.34 -3.91
CA ILE A 14 11.51 -2.46 -3.23
C ILE A 14 10.03 -2.48 -3.62
N GLY A 15 9.37 -1.33 -3.57
CA GLY A 15 7.97 -1.20 -4.01
C GLY A 15 7.78 -1.59 -5.47
N LYS A 16 8.71 -1.19 -6.31
CA LYS A 16 8.66 -1.44 -7.75
C LYS A 16 8.62 -2.93 -8.12
N LYS A 17 9.16 -3.79 -7.26
CA LYS A 17 9.31 -5.23 -7.57
C LYS A 17 8.13 -6.10 -7.14
N ILE A 18 7.16 -5.58 -6.40
CA ILE A 18 6.21 -6.45 -5.68
C ILE A 18 4.82 -6.60 -6.29
N GLY A 19 4.47 -5.83 -7.31
CA GLY A 19 3.11 -5.85 -7.88
C GLY A 19 2.74 -7.16 -8.56
N GLN A 20 1.70 -7.84 -8.07
CA GLN A 20 1.19 -9.10 -8.63
C GLN A 20 -0.33 -9.03 -8.82
N PRO A 21 -0.90 -9.76 -9.81
CA PRO A 21 -2.36 -9.77 -10.00
C PRO A 21 -3.10 -10.24 -8.75
N GLY A 22 -4.16 -9.52 -8.41
CA GLY A 22 -5.03 -9.87 -7.29
C GLY A 22 -4.42 -9.69 -5.91
N GLN A 23 -3.28 -9.01 -5.82
CA GLN A 23 -2.57 -8.81 -4.56
C GLN A 23 -3.26 -7.76 -3.69
N VAL A 24 -3.38 -8.06 -2.40
CA VAL A 24 -3.83 -7.09 -1.41
C VAL A 24 -2.68 -6.82 -0.45
N ILE A 25 -2.28 -5.56 -0.36
CA ILE A 25 -1.19 -5.11 0.50
C ILE A 25 -1.74 -4.18 1.56
N CYS A 26 -1.53 -4.52 2.84
CA CYS A 26 -1.83 -3.65 3.96
C CYS A 26 -0.52 -2.98 4.39
N LEU A 27 -0.43 -1.68 4.17
CA LEU A 27 0.79 -0.91 4.39
C LEU A 27 0.72 -0.14 5.71
N TYR A 28 1.70 -0.38 6.57
CA TYR A 28 1.80 0.25 7.88
C TYR A 28 3.11 1.01 8.02
N GLY A 29 3.09 2.02 8.85
CA GLY A 29 4.26 2.82 9.17
C GLY A 29 3.85 4.19 9.70
N ASP A 30 4.73 4.79 10.50
CA ASP A 30 4.48 6.12 11.06
C ASP A 30 4.56 7.20 9.97
N LEU A 31 4.03 8.37 10.29
CA LEU A 31 4.10 9.51 9.39
C LEU A 31 5.57 9.82 9.04
N GLY A 32 5.84 10.06 7.77
CA GLY A 32 7.18 10.40 7.30
C GLY A 32 8.14 9.24 7.19
N VAL A 33 7.66 8.00 7.29
CA VAL A 33 8.54 6.81 7.23
C VAL A 33 8.86 6.35 5.82
N GLY A 34 8.18 6.90 4.80
CA GLY A 34 8.43 6.54 3.40
C GLY A 34 7.32 5.74 2.74
N LYS A 35 6.11 5.72 3.30
CA LYS A 35 4.97 5.02 2.69
C LYS A 35 4.64 5.57 1.30
N THR A 36 4.74 6.88 1.13
CA THR A 36 4.51 7.52 -0.17
C THR A 36 5.54 7.11 -1.20
N VAL A 37 6.81 7.05 -0.80
CA VAL A 37 7.91 6.61 -1.67
C VAL A 37 7.69 5.17 -2.11
N PHE A 38 7.33 4.31 -1.19
CA PHE A 38 7.00 2.91 -1.47
C PHE A 38 5.84 2.79 -2.46
N THR A 39 4.78 3.57 -2.23
CA THR A 39 3.59 3.57 -3.09
C THR A 39 3.93 4.02 -4.51
N LYS A 40 4.76 5.05 -4.64
CA LYS A 40 5.21 5.52 -5.95
C LYS A 40 6.05 4.47 -6.67
N GLY A 41 6.88 3.73 -5.94
CA GLY A 41 7.65 2.62 -6.49
C GLY A 41 6.74 1.51 -7.01
N LEU A 42 5.76 1.13 -6.21
CA LEU A 42 4.76 0.12 -6.60
C LEU A 42 4.03 0.55 -7.89
N ALA A 43 3.58 1.78 -7.95
CA ALA A 43 2.89 2.32 -9.14
C ALA A 43 3.80 2.28 -10.37
N ASP A 44 5.05 2.67 -10.23
CA ASP A 44 6.02 2.61 -11.33
C ASP A 44 6.22 1.18 -11.82
N GLY A 45 6.33 0.24 -10.90
CA GLY A 45 6.46 -1.18 -11.24
C GLY A 45 5.24 -1.73 -11.99
N LEU A 46 4.08 -1.13 -11.79
CA LEU A 46 2.85 -1.47 -12.51
C LEU A 46 2.70 -0.72 -13.84
N GLY A 47 3.62 0.17 -14.16
CA GLY A 47 3.56 0.95 -15.40
C GLY A 47 2.67 2.19 -15.32
N ILE A 48 2.36 2.65 -14.13
CA ILE A 48 1.52 3.84 -13.93
C ILE A 48 2.43 5.07 -13.92
N THR A 49 2.18 6.01 -14.83
CA THR A 49 3.00 7.21 -14.98
C THR A 49 2.33 8.47 -14.42
N GLU A 50 1.02 8.43 -14.17
CA GLU A 50 0.33 9.57 -13.58
C GLU A 50 0.76 9.80 -12.14
N PRO A 51 0.70 11.05 -11.65
CA PRO A 51 1.09 11.35 -10.27
C PRO A 51 0.25 10.62 -9.25
N ILE A 52 0.91 10.05 -8.24
CA ILE A 52 0.23 9.36 -7.15
C ILE A 52 -0.17 10.39 -6.10
N GLN A 53 -1.45 10.41 -5.74
CA GLN A 53 -2.01 11.32 -4.76
C GLN A 53 -2.65 10.55 -3.61
N SER A 54 -2.60 11.12 -2.41
CA SER A 54 -3.23 10.52 -1.24
C SER A 54 -4.75 10.47 -1.41
N PRO A 55 -5.41 9.34 -1.13
CA PRO A 55 -6.86 9.23 -1.18
C PRO A 55 -7.56 9.68 0.12
N THR A 56 -6.98 10.60 0.87
CA THR A 56 -7.43 10.99 2.20
C THR A 56 -8.92 11.39 2.25
N PHE A 57 -9.41 12.05 1.21
CA PHE A 57 -10.80 12.51 1.17
C PHE A 57 -11.73 11.64 0.34
N THR A 58 -11.18 10.72 -0.45
CA THR A 58 -11.98 9.90 -1.38
C THR A 58 -12.01 8.43 -0.99
N ILE A 59 -11.27 8.05 0.05
CA ILE A 59 -11.09 6.69 0.54
C ILE A 59 -10.32 5.80 -0.44
N VAL A 60 -10.63 5.85 -1.73
CA VAL A 60 -9.95 5.07 -2.76
C VAL A 60 -9.62 5.94 -3.97
N ARG A 61 -8.43 5.73 -4.55
CA ARG A 61 -8.06 6.26 -5.86
C ARG A 61 -7.69 5.11 -6.77
N GLU A 62 -8.17 5.17 -7.99
CA GLU A 62 -7.94 4.15 -9.00
C GLU A 62 -6.95 4.65 -10.04
N TYR A 63 -5.96 3.81 -10.36
CA TYR A 63 -4.96 4.07 -11.40
C TYR A 63 -4.97 2.89 -12.35
N GLU A 64 -5.51 3.08 -13.55
CA GLU A 64 -5.78 1.98 -14.47
C GLU A 64 -4.90 1.94 -15.72
N GLU A 65 -3.98 2.87 -15.88
CA GLU A 65 -3.19 2.98 -17.12
C GLU A 65 -2.06 1.93 -17.26
N GLY A 66 -1.66 1.27 -16.18
CA GLY A 66 -0.54 0.34 -16.19
C GLY A 66 -0.90 -1.07 -16.63
N ARG A 67 0.07 -2.00 -16.47
CA ARG A 67 -0.14 -3.42 -16.78
C ARG A 67 -1.15 -4.08 -15.84
N LEU A 68 -1.29 -3.55 -14.64
CA LEU A 68 -2.32 -3.92 -13.66
C LEU A 68 -2.87 -2.64 -13.05
N PRO A 69 -4.17 -2.60 -12.74
CA PRO A 69 -4.71 -1.47 -11.99
C PRO A 69 -4.14 -1.42 -10.57
N LEU A 70 -3.97 -0.22 -10.05
CA LEU A 70 -3.64 0.01 -8.64
C LEU A 70 -4.83 0.70 -7.98
N TYR A 71 -5.33 0.12 -6.91
CA TYR A 71 -6.40 0.69 -6.10
C TYR A 71 -5.82 1.07 -4.75
N HIS A 72 -5.60 2.37 -4.54
CA HIS A 72 -4.98 2.90 -3.34
C HIS A 72 -6.06 3.37 -2.37
N PHE A 73 -6.16 2.68 -1.23
CA PHE A 73 -7.13 2.97 -0.17
C PHE A 73 -6.46 3.67 1.02
N ASP A 74 -7.15 4.65 1.56
CA ASP A 74 -6.83 5.22 2.88
C ASP A 74 -8.14 5.28 3.66
N VAL A 75 -8.29 4.39 4.63
CA VAL A 75 -9.54 4.24 5.37
C VAL A 75 -9.52 4.94 6.74
N TYR A 76 -8.55 5.84 6.95
CA TYR A 76 -8.41 6.55 8.23
C TYR A 76 -9.68 7.28 8.65
N ARG A 77 -10.39 7.88 7.69
CA ARG A 77 -11.58 8.70 7.97
C ARG A 77 -12.89 7.94 7.91
N ILE A 78 -12.84 6.63 7.75
CA ILE A 78 -14.05 5.83 7.71
C ILE A 78 -14.73 5.86 9.08
N GLY A 79 -16.04 6.11 9.09
CA GLY A 79 -16.81 6.14 10.34
C GLY A 79 -17.40 4.78 10.69
N ASP A 80 -17.67 3.96 9.67
CA ASP A 80 -18.29 2.66 9.82
C ASP A 80 -17.82 1.75 8.68
N ILE A 81 -17.64 0.49 8.98
CA ILE A 81 -17.19 -0.51 8.00
C ILE A 81 -18.17 -0.64 6.83
N GLU A 82 -19.45 -0.33 7.04
CA GLU A 82 -20.47 -0.34 5.99
C GLU A 82 -20.17 0.66 4.87
N GLU A 83 -19.43 1.72 5.14
CA GLU A 83 -19.01 2.68 4.11
C GLU A 83 -18.12 2.02 3.06
N MET A 84 -17.36 0.98 3.42
CA MET A 84 -16.53 0.24 2.47
C MET A 84 -17.40 -0.51 1.47
N ASP A 85 -18.53 -1.05 1.93
CA ASP A 85 -19.47 -1.73 1.06
C ASP A 85 -20.09 -0.77 0.06
N GLU A 86 -20.41 0.44 0.49
CA GLU A 86 -20.99 1.48 -0.36
C GLU A 86 -20.07 1.90 -1.52
N ILE A 87 -18.77 1.83 -1.32
CA ILE A 87 -17.79 2.19 -2.38
C ILE A 87 -17.41 1.01 -3.26
N GLY A 88 -17.98 -0.16 -3.03
CA GLY A 88 -17.71 -1.35 -3.84
C GLY A 88 -16.39 -2.05 -3.49
N TYR A 89 -16.00 -2.02 -2.25
CA TYR A 89 -14.73 -2.57 -1.75
C TYR A 89 -14.46 -4.00 -2.23
N GLU A 90 -15.47 -4.87 -2.20
CA GLU A 90 -15.30 -6.28 -2.61
C GLU A 90 -14.88 -6.43 -4.07
N ASP A 91 -15.38 -5.57 -4.94
CA ASP A 91 -15.03 -5.61 -6.36
C ASP A 91 -13.54 -5.30 -6.57
N TYR A 92 -12.97 -4.47 -5.73
CA TYR A 92 -11.53 -4.15 -5.79
C TYR A 92 -10.69 -5.28 -5.22
N VAL A 93 -11.01 -5.74 -4.01
CA VAL A 93 -10.17 -6.70 -3.27
C VAL A 93 -10.16 -8.08 -3.91
N TYR A 94 -11.24 -8.48 -4.52
CA TYR A 94 -11.36 -9.78 -5.18
C TYR A 94 -11.17 -9.71 -6.69
N GLY A 95 -10.76 -8.54 -7.21
CA GLY A 95 -10.44 -8.35 -8.60
C GLY A 95 -9.00 -8.70 -8.93
N GLU A 96 -8.57 -8.39 -10.14
CA GLU A 96 -7.22 -8.70 -10.63
C GLU A 96 -6.19 -7.61 -10.37
N GLY A 97 -6.63 -6.41 -9.97
CA GLY A 97 -5.73 -5.31 -9.68
C GLY A 97 -4.99 -5.49 -8.36
N VAL A 98 -4.07 -4.58 -8.11
CA VAL A 98 -3.32 -4.52 -6.85
C VAL A 98 -4.03 -3.54 -5.93
N CYS A 99 -4.38 -3.99 -4.72
CA CYS A 99 -4.94 -3.12 -3.69
C CYS A 99 -3.87 -2.77 -2.67
N LEU A 100 -3.68 -1.49 -2.42
CA LEU A 100 -2.79 -1.00 -1.37
C LEU A 100 -3.64 -0.26 -0.35
N ILE A 101 -3.69 -0.77 0.89
CA ILE A 101 -4.59 -0.27 1.92
C ILE A 101 -3.78 0.30 3.08
N GLU A 102 -3.96 1.60 3.35
CA GLU A 102 -3.42 2.24 4.54
C GLU A 102 -4.51 2.29 5.62
N TRP A 103 -4.11 2.14 6.87
CA TRP A 103 -5.01 2.07 8.02
C TRP A 103 -5.91 0.82 7.98
N ALA A 104 -5.41 -0.26 7.41
CA ALA A 104 -6.17 -1.51 7.25
C ALA A 104 -6.62 -2.11 8.59
N ASN A 105 -5.97 -1.77 9.70
CA ASN A 105 -6.39 -2.20 11.03
C ASN A 105 -7.80 -1.71 11.40
N LEU A 106 -8.31 -0.68 10.73
CA LEU A 106 -9.66 -0.18 10.97
C LEU A 106 -10.73 -1.01 10.25
N ILE A 107 -10.33 -1.87 9.33
CA ILE A 107 -11.24 -2.71 8.54
C ILE A 107 -10.84 -4.18 8.57
N GLU A 108 -10.20 -4.65 9.63
CA GLU A 108 -9.71 -6.04 9.72
C GLU A 108 -10.80 -7.07 9.47
N GLU A 109 -12.03 -6.81 9.91
CA GLU A 109 -13.17 -7.72 9.76
C GLU A 109 -13.48 -8.07 8.31
N ILE A 110 -13.14 -7.19 7.38
CA ILE A 110 -13.46 -7.36 5.95
C ILE A 110 -12.24 -7.56 5.06
N LEU A 111 -11.06 -7.71 5.64
CA LEU A 111 -9.87 -8.05 4.87
C LEU A 111 -10.04 -9.45 4.26
N PRO A 112 -9.48 -9.70 3.07
CA PRO A 112 -9.55 -11.04 2.48
C PRO A 112 -8.76 -12.05 3.31
N ASP A 113 -9.01 -13.35 3.08
CA ASP A 113 -8.34 -14.42 3.82
C ASP A 113 -6.82 -14.40 3.62
N HIS A 114 -6.36 -13.93 2.46
CA HIS A 114 -4.94 -13.84 2.15
C HIS A 114 -4.58 -12.43 1.74
N TYR A 115 -3.65 -11.82 2.46
CA TYR A 115 -3.12 -10.51 2.12
C TYR A 115 -1.67 -10.41 2.58
N GLN A 116 -0.95 -9.42 2.08
CA GLN A 116 0.42 -9.16 2.48
C GLN A 116 0.45 -7.97 3.42
N LYS A 117 1.07 -8.13 4.57
CA LYS A 117 1.28 -7.05 5.52
C LYS A 117 2.68 -6.50 5.33
N ILE A 118 2.81 -5.22 5.04
CA ILE A 118 4.09 -4.56 4.86
C ILE A 118 4.20 -3.44 5.88
N THR A 119 5.26 -3.47 6.69
CA THR A 119 5.50 -2.45 7.70
C THR A 119 6.84 -1.80 7.45
N ILE A 120 6.85 -0.46 7.40
CA ILE A 120 8.07 0.32 7.21
C ILE A 120 8.40 1.01 8.53
N ARG A 121 9.61 0.79 9.03
CA ARG A 121 10.10 1.34 10.30
C ARG A 121 11.41 2.10 10.13
N LYS A 122 11.60 3.12 10.95
CA LYS A 122 12.87 3.80 11.08
C LYS A 122 13.73 3.09 12.14
N ASP A 123 15.06 3.20 11.98
CA ASP A 123 16.00 2.84 13.02
C ASP A 123 17.12 3.87 12.97
N LEU A 124 17.02 4.89 13.82
CA LEU A 124 17.95 6.02 13.81
C LEU A 124 19.38 5.62 14.20
N GLU A 125 19.55 4.49 14.90
CA GLU A 125 20.88 3.98 15.19
C GLU A 125 21.62 3.53 13.92
N LYS A 126 20.87 3.11 12.91
CA LYS A 126 21.42 2.65 11.63
C LYS A 126 21.52 3.75 10.57
N GLY A 127 21.01 4.94 10.87
CA GLY A 127 21.08 6.08 9.98
C GLY A 127 19.75 6.79 9.81
N PHE A 128 19.81 8.07 9.48
CA PHE A 128 18.61 8.89 9.30
C PHE A 128 17.73 8.40 8.15
N ASP A 129 18.36 7.98 7.06
CA ASP A 129 17.64 7.51 5.86
C ASP A 129 17.39 6.01 5.85
N TYR A 130 17.81 5.30 6.89
CA TYR A 130 17.61 3.85 6.99
C TYR A 130 16.14 3.52 7.25
N ARG A 131 15.68 2.47 6.58
CA ARG A 131 14.34 1.91 6.81
C ARG A 131 14.42 0.39 6.87
N GLU A 132 13.64 -0.19 7.76
CA GLU A 132 13.42 -1.62 7.82
C GLU A 132 12.03 -1.88 7.26
N ILE A 133 11.96 -2.74 6.25
CA ILE A 133 10.70 -3.07 5.59
C ILE A 133 10.41 -4.54 5.85
N GLU A 134 9.39 -4.79 6.65
CA GLU A 134 8.97 -6.15 6.99
C GLU A 134 7.77 -6.52 6.14
N MET A 135 7.88 -7.66 5.43
CA MET A 135 6.83 -8.19 4.56
C MET A 135 6.39 -9.55 5.08
N GLU A 136 5.12 -9.68 5.42
CA GLU A 136 4.55 -10.88 5.98
C GLU A 136 3.30 -11.29 5.20
N GLU A 137 3.21 -12.59 4.86
CA GLU A 137 1.99 -13.16 4.29
C GLU A 137 1.03 -13.49 5.43
N GLN A 138 -0.22 -13.09 5.29
CA GLN A 138 -1.25 -13.34 6.30
C GLN A 138 -2.30 -14.32 5.81
#